data_21162f987bf5f47d18fd3fd212aa4ce6
#
_entry.id   21162f987bf5f47d18fd3fd212aa4ce6
#
_cell.length_a   1.000
_cell.length_b   1.000
_cell.length_c   1.000
_cell.angle_alpha   90.00
_cell.angle_beta   90.00
_cell.angle_gamma   90.00
#
_symmetry.space_group_name_H-M   'P 1'
#
loop_
_entity.id
_entity.type
_entity.pdbx_description
1 polymer ?
#
loop_
_entity_poly.entity_id
_entity_poly.type
_entity_poly.pdbx_seq_one_letter_code
_entity_poly.pdbx_strand_id
1 'polypeptide(L)'
;LGELMFGPLSDRFGRKPLILGSSLAFVIGGVVSLYASSFEYLLLGRIIQGFGAAGPKIVIRAMMRDLYCGAVLARVFSLVYTLFIFVPMVAPLAGQWLSQFGGWQFIFFFLIAFCVIATSVFAATQGETLAPEKRLSLKVGPMLKTSLRIFAHRKVFLLTMLTAIIFGMKLTYLSNAQQFFLEYYNIDEKFPLYFAFLATAIGSAFFLNSALVVRLGGYDVRDYVLDDLRQ
;
A
#
# COMPACT_ATOMS: atom_id res chain seq x y z
N LEU A 1 3.30 -9.31 6.24
CA LEU A 1 3.53 -9.41 7.69
C LEU A 1 3.54 -8.03 8.36
N GLY A 2 4.29 -7.06 7.84
CA GLY A 2 4.34 -5.71 8.41
C GLY A 2 2.96 -5.07 8.55
N GLU A 3 2.09 -5.17 7.55
CA GLU A 3 0.75 -4.58 7.59
C GLU A 3 -0.12 -5.09 8.74
N LEU A 4 0.02 -6.35 9.13
CA LEU A 4 -0.72 -6.92 10.26
C LEU A 4 -0.24 -6.38 11.62
N MET A 5 1.05 -6.04 11.72
CA MET A 5 1.65 -5.56 12.96
C MET A 5 1.42 -4.05 13.18
N PHE A 6 1.51 -3.26 12.11
CA PHE A 6 1.47 -1.79 12.23
C PHE A 6 0.11 -1.23 12.64
N GLY A 7 -1.01 -1.90 12.34
CA GLY A 7 -2.33 -1.51 12.82
C GLY A 7 -2.36 -1.41 14.36
N PRO A 8 -2.25 -2.54 15.07
CA PRO A 8 -2.25 -2.59 16.52
C PRO A 8 -1.15 -1.77 17.19
N LEU A 9 0.06 -1.75 16.61
CA LEU A 9 1.15 -0.93 17.11
C LEU A 9 0.81 0.56 17.07
N SER A 10 0.12 1.01 16.01
CA SER A 10 -0.29 2.41 15.89
C SER A 10 -1.39 2.79 16.87
N ASP A 11 -2.25 1.84 17.26
CA ASP A 11 -3.28 2.04 18.28
C ASP A 11 -2.69 2.16 19.69
N ARG A 12 -1.50 1.62 19.90
CA ARG A 12 -0.82 1.70 21.19
C ARG A 12 0.14 2.87 21.31
N PHE A 13 1.06 3.00 20.34
CA PHE A 13 2.18 3.95 20.42
C PHE A 13 1.82 5.34 19.87
N GLY A 14 0.70 5.43 19.14
CA GLY A 14 0.30 6.62 18.41
C GLY A 14 0.60 6.52 16.93
N ARG A 15 -0.09 7.31 16.14
CA ARG A 15 0.00 7.31 14.68
C ARG A 15 1.33 7.91 14.19
N LYS A 16 1.64 9.13 14.65
CA LYS A 16 2.82 9.87 14.21
C LYS A 16 4.14 9.17 14.54
N PRO A 17 4.40 8.73 15.78
CA PRO A 17 5.65 8.03 16.11
C PRO A 17 5.87 6.78 15.28
N LEU A 18 4.79 6.05 14.98
CA LEU A 18 4.90 4.82 14.22
C LEU A 18 5.21 5.07 12.74
N ILE A 19 4.63 6.12 12.13
CA ILE A 19 5.00 6.53 10.78
C ILE A 19 6.47 6.93 10.73
N LEU A 20 6.95 7.73 11.67
CA LEU A 20 8.35 8.16 11.71
C LEU A 20 9.30 6.96 11.88
N GLY A 21 9.01 6.06 12.82
CA GLY A 21 9.84 4.87 13.06
C GLY A 21 9.87 3.91 11.87
N SER A 22 8.74 3.68 11.23
CA SER A 22 8.66 2.83 10.04
C SER A 22 9.29 3.46 8.81
N SER A 23 9.18 4.79 8.63
CA SER A 23 9.89 5.51 7.58
C SER A 23 11.41 5.48 7.78
N LEU A 24 11.88 5.55 9.04
CA LEU A 24 13.30 5.35 9.36
C LEU A 24 13.76 3.94 8.97
N ALA A 25 12.98 2.90 9.27
CA ALA A 25 13.28 1.54 8.84
C ALA A 25 13.35 1.43 7.30
N PHE A 26 12.44 2.12 6.57
CA PHE A 26 12.50 2.20 5.11
C PHE A 26 13.80 2.81 4.60
N VAL A 27 14.24 3.91 5.20
CA VAL A 27 15.52 4.60 4.85
C VAL A 27 16.70 3.69 5.14
N ILE A 28 16.76 3.05 6.32
CA ILE A 28 17.84 2.11 6.69
C ILE A 28 17.90 0.97 5.67
N GLY A 29 16.76 0.33 5.36
CA GLY A 29 16.70 -0.74 4.34
C GLY A 29 17.14 -0.25 2.96
N GLY A 30 16.77 0.97 2.58
CA GLY A 30 17.22 1.61 1.34
C GLY A 30 18.73 1.82 1.31
N VAL A 31 19.34 2.31 2.40
CA VAL A 31 20.80 2.48 2.51
C VAL A 31 21.52 1.14 2.44
N VAL A 32 21.04 0.11 3.15
CA VAL A 32 21.61 -1.25 3.05
C VAL A 32 21.55 -1.77 1.62
N SER A 33 20.45 -1.56 0.90
CA SER A 33 20.30 -1.96 -0.50
C SER A 33 21.22 -1.17 -1.42
N LEU A 34 21.42 0.13 -1.17
CA LEU A 34 22.26 1.02 -1.97
C LEU A 34 23.72 0.59 -1.94
N TYR A 35 24.22 0.19 -0.78
CA TYR A 35 25.62 -0.23 -0.58
C TYR A 35 25.78 -1.76 -0.57
N ALA A 36 24.79 -2.51 -1.06
CA ALA A 36 24.86 -3.96 -1.08
C ALA A 36 26.01 -4.45 -1.99
N SER A 37 26.93 -5.20 -1.42
CA SER A 37 28.05 -5.84 -2.12
C SER A 37 27.71 -7.25 -2.59
N SER A 38 26.64 -7.85 -2.09
CA SER A 38 26.12 -9.16 -2.52
C SER A 38 24.60 -9.16 -2.61
N PHE A 39 24.06 -10.19 -3.26
CA PHE A 39 22.63 -10.36 -3.41
C PHE A 39 21.90 -10.52 -2.05
N GLU A 40 22.54 -11.18 -1.09
CA GLU A 40 21.98 -11.40 0.25
C GLU A 40 21.80 -10.08 1.00
N TYR A 41 22.77 -9.16 0.92
CA TYR A 41 22.66 -7.83 1.51
C TYR A 41 21.58 -7.00 0.81
N LEU A 42 21.47 -7.09 -0.50
CA LEU A 42 20.40 -6.45 -1.26
C LEU A 42 19.04 -6.97 -0.79
N LEU A 43 18.87 -8.29 -0.65
CA LEU A 43 17.65 -8.92 -0.21
C LEU A 43 17.28 -8.51 1.23
N LEU A 44 18.26 -8.50 2.13
CA LEU A 44 18.08 -8.04 3.50
C LEU A 44 17.59 -6.58 3.54
N GLY A 45 18.24 -5.70 2.79
CA GLY A 45 17.83 -4.31 2.66
C GLY A 45 16.40 -4.16 2.15
N ARG A 46 16.01 -4.96 1.15
CA ARG A 46 14.64 -5.00 0.60
C ARG A 46 13.60 -5.50 1.59
N ILE A 47 13.94 -6.47 2.43
CA ILE A 47 13.06 -6.96 3.51
C ILE A 47 12.80 -5.83 4.52
N ILE A 48 13.86 -5.16 4.99
CA ILE A 48 13.75 -4.05 5.95
C ILE A 48 12.96 -2.89 5.32
N GLN A 49 13.27 -2.53 4.08
CA GLN A 49 12.59 -1.47 3.33
C GLN A 49 11.10 -1.78 3.13
N GLY A 50 10.76 -3.02 2.75
CA GLY A 50 9.39 -3.46 2.59
C GLY A 50 8.61 -3.47 3.91
N PHE A 51 9.25 -3.84 5.02
CA PHE A 51 8.67 -3.73 6.35
C PHE A 51 8.41 -2.26 6.71
N GLY A 52 9.38 -1.38 6.49
CA GLY A 52 9.25 0.05 6.74
C GLY A 52 8.13 0.70 5.93
N ALA A 53 7.95 0.32 4.66
CA ALA A 53 6.89 0.83 3.78
C ALA A 53 5.47 0.48 4.25
N ALA A 54 5.30 -0.62 5.00
CA ALA A 54 4.00 -1.06 5.49
C ALA A 54 3.41 -0.12 6.54
N GLY A 55 4.26 0.54 7.35
CA GLY A 55 3.82 1.46 8.40
C GLY A 55 3.00 2.63 7.87
N PRO A 56 3.54 3.52 7.03
CA PRO A 56 2.80 4.64 6.47
C PRO A 56 1.54 4.19 5.73
N LYS A 57 1.60 3.10 4.96
CA LYS A 57 0.46 2.57 4.20
C LYS A 57 -0.75 2.25 5.08
N ILE A 58 -0.54 1.64 6.26
CA ILE A 58 -1.62 1.26 7.17
C ILE A 58 -2.02 2.41 8.09
N VAL A 59 -1.02 3.10 8.65
CA VAL A 59 -1.27 4.11 9.67
C VAL A 59 -1.94 5.35 9.09
N ILE A 60 -1.59 5.79 7.87
CA ILE A 60 -2.25 6.91 7.20
C ILE A 60 -3.74 6.63 6.98
N ARG A 61 -4.12 5.38 6.66
CA ARG A 61 -5.54 5.01 6.56
C ARG A 61 -6.27 5.14 7.89
N ALA A 62 -5.61 4.80 8.99
CA ALA A 62 -6.16 4.98 10.32
C ALA A 62 -6.27 6.47 10.66
N MET A 63 -5.24 7.28 10.39
CA MET A 63 -5.29 8.74 10.58
C MET A 63 -6.43 9.38 9.78
N MET A 64 -6.65 8.98 8.53
CA MET A 64 -7.77 9.50 7.74
C MET A 64 -9.12 9.22 8.42
N ARG A 65 -9.30 8.05 9.03
CA ARG A 65 -10.52 7.71 9.80
C ARG A 65 -10.61 8.47 11.12
N ASP A 66 -9.48 8.80 11.72
CA ASP A 66 -9.44 9.59 12.96
C ASP A 66 -9.82 11.06 12.69
N LEU A 67 -9.48 11.60 11.50
CA LEU A 67 -9.67 13.01 11.13
C LEU A 67 -10.98 13.29 10.38
N TYR A 68 -11.47 12.32 9.61
CA TYR A 68 -12.61 12.51 8.71
C TYR A 68 -13.69 11.45 8.93
N CYS A 69 -14.94 11.82 8.66
CA CYS A 69 -16.09 10.92 8.73
C CYS A 69 -17.04 11.12 7.54
N GLY A 70 -17.93 10.16 7.32
CA GLY A 70 -18.98 10.24 6.30
C GLY A 70 -18.50 10.50 4.89
N ALA A 71 -19.15 11.39 4.17
CA ALA A 71 -18.86 11.71 2.76
C ALA A 71 -17.45 12.31 2.56
N VAL A 72 -16.93 13.08 3.54
CA VAL A 72 -15.58 13.65 3.45
C VAL A 72 -14.52 12.56 3.48
N LEU A 73 -14.67 11.58 4.37
CA LEU A 73 -13.78 10.42 4.43
C LEU A 73 -13.77 9.65 3.11
N ALA A 74 -14.96 9.39 2.54
CA ALA A 74 -15.09 8.71 1.26
C ALA A 74 -14.36 9.47 0.13
N ARG A 75 -14.51 10.80 0.09
CA ARG A 75 -13.82 11.65 -0.89
C ARG A 75 -12.31 11.62 -0.74
N VAL A 76 -11.77 11.71 0.49
CA VAL A 76 -10.33 11.65 0.76
C VAL A 76 -9.78 10.28 0.35
N PHE A 77 -10.45 9.18 0.72
CA PHE A 77 -10.05 7.84 0.27
C PHE A 77 -10.03 7.72 -1.26
N SER A 78 -11.08 8.22 -1.93
CA SER A 78 -11.15 8.18 -3.39
C SER A 78 -9.96 8.89 -4.04
N LEU A 79 -9.58 10.08 -3.56
CA LEU A 79 -8.41 10.81 -4.06
C LEU A 79 -7.11 10.02 -3.84
N VAL A 80 -6.91 9.47 -2.65
CA VAL A 80 -5.71 8.68 -2.35
C VAL A 80 -5.65 7.41 -3.20
N TYR A 81 -6.76 6.68 -3.37
CA TYR A 81 -6.79 5.50 -4.21
C TYR A 81 -6.56 5.82 -5.69
N THR A 82 -7.04 6.96 -6.17
CA THR A 82 -6.74 7.45 -7.53
C THR A 82 -5.24 7.59 -7.74
N LEU A 83 -4.51 8.19 -6.79
CA LEU A 83 -3.04 8.28 -6.86
C LEU A 83 -2.38 6.88 -6.88
N PHE A 84 -2.89 5.93 -6.09
CA PHE A 84 -2.38 4.55 -6.10
C PHE A 84 -2.54 3.83 -7.45
N ILE A 85 -3.49 4.24 -8.28
CA ILE A 85 -3.66 3.72 -9.65
C ILE A 85 -2.63 4.33 -10.59
N PHE A 86 -2.35 5.64 -10.45
CA PHE A 86 -1.39 6.33 -11.33
C PHE A 86 0.07 5.96 -11.04
N VAL A 87 0.43 5.71 -9.78
CA VAL A 87 1.83 5.42 -9.40
C VAL A 87 2.42 4.22 -10.17
N PRO A 88 1.78 3.04 -10.24
CA PRO A 88 2.32 1.92 -11.03
C PRO A 88 2.44 2.22 -12.53
N MET A 89 1.62 3.13 -13.07
CA MET A 89 1.68 3.52 -14.46
C MET A 89 2.93 4.35 -14.77
N VAL A 90 3.29 5.27 -13.87
CA VAL A 90 4.43 6.17 -14.06
C VAL A 90 5.75 5.55 -13.56
N ALA A 91 5.69 4.63 -12.60
CA ALA A 91 6.87 4.09 -11.94
C ALA A 91 7.91 3.45 -12.88
N PRO A 92 7.54 2.62 -13.89
CA PRO A 92 8.52 2.06 -14.80
C PRO A 92 9.22 3.12 -15.67
N LEU A 93 8.48 4.12 -16.15
CA LEU A 93 9.03 5.24 -16.91
C LEU A 93 10.00 6.06 -16.06
N ALA A 94 9.60 6.38 -14.83
CA ALA A 94 10.44 7.09 -13.89
C ALA A 94 11.68 6.27 -13.52
N GLY A 95 11.54 4.96 -13.31
CA GLY A 95 12.66 4.05 -13.02
C GLY A 95 13.66 3.98 -14.17
N GLN A 96 13.18 3.84 -15.40
CA GLN A 96 14.05 3.86 -16.60
C GLN A 96 14.78 5.19 -16.74
N TRP A 97 14.08 6.31 -16.56
CA TRP A 97 14.70 7.63 -16.63
C TRP A 97 15.75 7.84 -15.54
N LEU A 98 15.44 7.48 -14.29
CA LEU A 98 16.36 7.58 -13.16
C LEU A 98 17.61 6.71 -13.34
N SER A 99 17.47 5.52 -13.92
CA SER A 99 18.60 4.60 -14.13
C SER A 99 19.65 5.14 -15.10
N GLN A 100 19.29 6.12 -15.95
CA GLN A 100 20.23 6.77 -16.88
C GLN A 100 21.27 7.66 -16.16
N PHE A 101 20.97 8.15 -14.95
CA PHE A 101 21.85 9.05 -14.18
C PHE A 101 22.92 8.31 -13.36
N GLY A 102 22.69 7.09 -12.96
CA GLY A 102 23.63 6.36 -12.10
C GLY A 102 23.28 4.89 -11.89
N GLY A 103 22.65 4.29 -12.90
CA GLY A 103 22.23 2.89 -12.83
C GLY A 103 21.14 2.63 -11.80
N TRP A 104 20.99 1.38 -11.40
CA TRP A 104 19.95 0.96 -10.45
C TRP A 104 20.14 1.56 -9.04
N GLN A 105 21.35 1.91 -8.64
CA GLN A 105 21.67 2.53 -7.36
C GLN A 105 21.01 3.91 -7.23
N PHE A 106 20.91 4.67 -8.32
CA PHE A 106 20.31 5.98 -8.31
C PHE A 106 18.81 5.93 -7.97
N ILE A 107 18.13 4.83 -8.34
CA ILE A 107 16.72 4.61 -7.96
C ILE A 107 16.60 4.50 -6.43
N PHE A 108 17.49 3.76 -5.77
CA PHE A 108 17.46 3.68 -4.29
C PHE A 108 17.76 5.01 -3.64
N PHE A 109 18.75 5.75 -4.16
CA PHE A 109 19.04 7.10 -3.67
C PHE A 109 17.81 8.01 -3.76
N PHE A 110 17.13 8.01 -4.91
CA PHE A 110 15.90 8.78 -5.11
C PHE A 110 14.79 8.37 -4.13
N LEU A 111 14.57 7.09 -3.93
CA LEU A 111 13.55 6.58 -2.99
C LEU A 111 13.85 6.99 -1.54
N ILE A 112 15.12 6.94 -1.13
CA ILE A 112 15.57 7.39 0.19
C ILE A 112 15.31 8.89 0.35
N ALA A 113 15.78 9.70 -0.60
CA ALA A 113 15.62 11.15 -0.57
C ALA A 113 14.13 11.55 -0.53
N PHE A 114 13.31 10.93 -1.37
CA PHE A 114 11.86 11.16 -1.38
C PHE A 114 11.22 10.79 -0.04
N CYS A 115 11.57 9.64 0.54
CA CYS A 115 11.06 9.21 1.84
C CYS A 115 11.46 10.20 2.94
N VAL A 116 12.72 10.64 2.97
CA VAL A 116 13.20 11.61 3.97
C VAL A 116 12.46 12.94 3.84
N ILE A 117 12.31 13.48 2.63
CA ILE A 117 11.59 14.73 2.38
C ILE A 117 10.12 14.58 2.80
N ALA A 118 9.43 13.53 2.33
CA ALA A 118 8.02 13.31 2.64
C ALA A 118 7.79 13.13 4.16
N THR A 119 8.67 12.38 4.84
CA THR A 119 8.59 12.15 6.28
C THR A 119 8.89 13.44 7.06
N SER A 120 9.84 14.26 6.61
CA SER A 120 10.16 15.55 7.24
C SER A 120 8.99 16.53 7.12
N VAL A 121 8.39 16.64 5.94
CA VAL A 121 7.18 17.46 5.74
C VAL A 121 6.04 16.96 6.62
N PHE A 122 5.79 15.65 6.65
CA PHE A 122 4.78 15.04 7.52
C PHE A 122 5.06 15.35 8.99
N ALA A 123 6.28 15.19 9.45
CA ALA A 123 6.67 15.46 10.83
C ALA A 123 6.46 16.93 11.25
N ALA A 124 6.72 17.87 10.32
CA ALA A 124 6.56 19.31 10.55
C ALA A 124 5.08 19.77 10.51
N THR A 125 4.26 19.16 9.64
CA THR A 125 2.90 19.64 9.37
C THR A 125 1.81 18.88 10.12
N GLN A 126 2.04 17.60 10.44
CA GLN A 126 1.01 16.75 11.05
C GLN A 126 1.27 16.54 12.53
N GLY A 127 0.23 16.77 13.33
CA GLY A 127 0.20 16.43 14.74
C GLY A 127 -0.13 14.93 14.97
N GLU A 128 -0.10 14.51 16.24
CA GLU A 128 -0.64 13.21 16.62
C GLU A 128 -2.18 13.24 16.53
N THR A 129 -2.76 12.25 15.87
CA THR A 129 -4.21 12.18 15.68
C THR A 129 -4.91 11.27 16.69
N LEU A 130 -4.17 10.37 17.33
CA LEU A 130 -4.71 9.48 18.35
C LEU A 130 -4.55 10.09 19.74
N ALA A 131 -5.65 10.52 20.33
CA ALA A 131 -5.67 11.03 21.70
C ALA A 131 -5.13 9.99 22.68
N PRO A 132 -4.33 10.39 23.70
CA PRO A 132 -3.73 9.45 24.66
C PRO A 132 -4.75 8.52 25.35
N GLU A 133 -5.96 9.03 25.61
CA GLU A 133 -7.06 8.30 26.26
C GLU A 133 -7.64 7.18 25.37
N LYS A 134 -7.46 7.29 24.04
CA LYS A 134 -7.95 6.32 23.06
C LYS A 134 -6.90 5.26 22.71
N ARG A 135 -5.70 5.33 23.31
CA ARG A 135 -4.67 4.33 23.07
C ARG A 135 -5.04 2.99 23.67
N LEU A 136 -4.99 1.97 22.85
CA LEU A 136 -5.35 0.62 23.25
C LEU A 136 -4.13 -0.14 23.83
N SER A 137 -4.34 -0.91 24.88
CA SER A 137 -3.31 -1.86 25.33
C SER A 137 -3.20 -2.99 24.31
N LEU A 138 -1.95 -3.34 23.92
CA LEU A 138 -1.69 -4.50 23.07
C LEU A 138 -2.03 -5.78 23.82
N LYS A 139 -3.23 -6.26 23.66
CA LYS A 139 -3.64 -7.59 24.15
C LYS A 139 -3.63 -8.55 22.95
N VAL A 140 -2.47 -9.13 22.68
CA VAL A 140 -2.28 -10.03 21.52
C VAL A 140 -3.26 -11.21 21.55
N GLY A 141 -3.54 -11.77 22.73
CA GLY A 141 -4.46 -12.90 22.87
C GLY A 141 -5.90 -12.59 22.38
N PRO A 142 -6.58 -11.56 22.90
CA PRO A 142 -7.89 -11.16 22.42
C PRO A 142 -7.90 -10.79 20.93
N MET A 143 -6.87 -10.12 20.43
CA MET A 143 -6.77 -9.75 19.03
C MET A 143 -6.67 -10.99 18.12
N LEU A 144 -5.79 -11.94 18.48
CA LEU A 144 -5.65 -13.20 17.75
C LEU A 144 -6.96 -13.99 17.76
N LYS A 145 -7.62 -14.07 18.93
CA LYS A 145 -8.92 -14.74 19.08
C LYS A 145 -10.00 -14.11 18.20
N THR A 146 -10.06 -12.78 18.15
CA THR A 146 -11.01 -12.06 17.29
C THR A 146 -10.70 -12.29 15.80
N SER A 147 -9.43 -12.21 15.41
CA SER A 147 -9.02 -12.49 14.02
C SER A 147 -9.36 -13.92 13.62
N LEU A 148 -9.08 -14.91 14.46
CA LEU A 148 -9.41 -16.31 14.19
C LEU A 148 -10.93 -16.52 14.08
N ARG A 149 -11.74 -15.85 14.92
CA ARG A 149 -13.21 -15.91 14.83
C ARG A 149 -13.72 -15.32 13.52
N ILE A 150 -13.16 -14.19 13.07
CA ILE A 150 -13.51 -13.57 11.79
C ILE A 150 -13.17 -14.50 10.64
N PHE A 151 -11.97 -15.09 10.64
CA PHE A 151 -11.56 -16.07 9.61
C PHE A 151 -12.34 -17.38 9.66
N ALA A 152 -12.84 -17.78 10.81
CA ALA A 152 -13.70 -18.96 10.94
C ALA A 152 -15.08 -18.75 10.29
N HIS A 153 -15.49 -17.51 10.06
CA HIS A 153 -16.75 -17.23 9.38
C HIS A 153 -16.63 -17.52 7.88
N ARG A 154 -17.35 -18.53 7.37
CA ARG A 154 -17.21 -19.07 6.01
C ARG A 154 -17.29 -18.01 4.91
N LYS A 155 -18.26 -17.08 4.99
CA LYS A 155 -18.44 -16.01 3.98
C LYS A 155 -17.23 -15.08 3.96
N VAL A 156 -16.74 -14.67 5.14
CA VAL A 156 -15.55 -13.78 5.26
C VAL A 156 -14.30 -14.48 4.73
N PHE A 157 -14.11 -15.74 5.08
CA PHE A 157 -12.99 -16.55 4.58
C PHE A 157 -12.98 -16.64 3.07
N LEU A 158 -14.13 -17.01 2.45
CA LEU A 158 -14.24 -17.13 0.99
C LEU A 158 -13.98 -15.80 0.27
N LEU A 159 -14.54 -14.69 0.77
CA LEU A 159 -14.32 -13.37 0.20
C LEU A 159 -12.85 -12.94 0.32
N THR A 160 -12.23 -13.24 1.46
CA THR A 160 -10.80 -12.96 1.68
C THR A 160 -9.93 -13.78 0.74
N MET A 161 -10.23 -15.07 0.56
CA MET A 161 -9.50 -15.93 -0.38
C MET A 161 -9.65 -15.45 -1.82
N LEU A 162 -10.87 -15.12 -2.25
CA LEU A 162 -11.11 -14.59 -3.59
C LEU A 162 -10.31 -13.29 -3.82
N THR A 163 -10.37 -12.37 -2.87
CA THR A 163 -9.61 -11.11 -2.93
C THR A 163 -8.11 -11.37 -2.96
N ALA A 164 -7.61 -12.31 -2.15
CA ALA A 164 -6.19 -12.68 -2.11
C ALA A 164 -5.72 -13.27 -3.44
N ILE A 165 -6.51 -14.12 -4.08
CA ILE A 165 -6.20 -14.72 -5.39
C ILE A 165 -6.13 -13.62 -6.46
N ILE A 166 -7.13 -12.74 -6.55
CA ILE A 166 -7.18 -11.65 -7.53
C ILE A 166 -5.98 -10.70 -7.33
N PHE A 167 -5.69 -10.35 -6.07
CA PHE A 167 -4.56 -9.49 -5.76
C PHE A 167 -3.22 -10.17 -6.02
N GLY A 168 -3.12 -11.47 -5.75
CA GLY A 168 -1.95 -12.29 -6.05
C GLY A 168 -1.66 -12.36 -7.55
N MET A 169 -2.67 -12.60 -8.39
CA MET A 169 -2.52 -12.56 -9.85
C MET A 169 -2.02 -11.20 -10.35
N LYS A 170 -2.57 -10.11 -9.81
CA LYS A 170 -2.09 -8.75 -10.12
C LYS A 170 -0.62 -8.56 -9.73
N LEU A 171 -0.23 -8.98 -8.54
CA LEU A 171 1.17 -8.84 -8.08
C LEU A 171 2.12 -9.70 -8.92
N THR A 172 1.74 -10.93 -9.26
CA THR A 172 2.51 -11.81 -10.13
C THR A 172 2.74 -11.17 -11.49
N TYR A 173 1.69 -10.62 -12.10
CA TYR A 173 1.82 -9.88 -13.35
C TYR A 173 2.77 -8.69 -13.22
N LEU A 174 2.59 -7.84 -12.21
CA LEU A 174 3.45 -6.67 -12.00
C LEU A 174 4.92 -7.03 -11.77
N SER A 175 5.19 -8.15 -11.09
CA SER A 175 6.55 -8.59 -10.79
C SER A 175 7.28 -9.21 -11.99
N ASN A 176 6.54 -9.83 -12.90
CA ASN A 176 7.13 -10.56 -14.03
C ASN A 176 6.91 -9.86 -15.39
N ALA A 177 6.15 -8.76 -15.43
CA ALA A 177 5.79 -8.10 -16.67
C ALA A 177 7.03 -7.73 -17.50
N GLN A 178 8.04 -7.12 -16.90
CA GLN A 178 9.26 -6.72 -17.60
C GLN A 178 9.96 -7.93 -18.24
N GLN A 179 10.16 -8.99 -17.48
CA GLN A 179 10.84 -10.20 -17.97
C GLN A 179 10.03 -10.85 -19.11
N PHE A 180 8.69 -10.91 -18.98
CA PHE A 180 7.82 -11.44 -20.01
C PHE A 180 7.89 -10.65 -21.33
N PHE A 181 7.90 -9.32 -21.26
CA PHE A 181 8.04 -8.48 -22.45
C PHE A 181 9.42 -8.58 -23.08
N LEU A 182 10.48 -8.70 -22.28
CA LEU A 182 11.84 -8.88 -22.76
C LEU A 182 12.04 -10.24 -23.45
N GLU A 183 11.70 -11.33 -22.78
CA GLU A 183 12.02 -12.69 -23.24
C GLU A 183 11.09 -13.16 -24.38
N TYR A 184 9.79 -12.82 -24.34
CA TYR A 184 8.84 -13.28 -25.34
C TYR A 184 8.66 -12.35 -26.53
N TYR A 185 8.69 -11.03 -26.29
CA TYR A 185 8.40 -10.05 -27.34
C TYR A 185 9.64 -9.28 -27.82
N ASN A 186 10.81 -9.51 -27.21
CA ASN A 186 12.05 -8.76 -27.49
C ASN A 186 11.85 -7.24 -27.41
N ILE A 187 11.00 -6.78 -26.50
CA ILE A 187 10.67 -5.37 -26.28
C ILE A 187 11.44 -4.90 -25.05
N ASP A 188 12.62 -4.27 -25.27
CA ASP A 188 13.45 -3.75 -24.19
C ASP A 188 13.13 -2.27 -23.90
N GLU A 189 13.55 -1.39 -24.79
CA GLU A 189 13.44 0.06 -24.59
C GLU A 189 12.00 0.57 -24.52
N LYS A 190 11.06 -0.09 -25.20
CA LYS A 190 9.65 0.31 -25.29
C LYS A 190 8.77 -0.31 -24.20
N PHE A 191 9.31 -1.18 -23.35
CA PHE A 191 8.54 -1.83 -22.28
C PHE A 191 7.78 -0.83 -21.41
N PRO A 192 8.36 0.29 -20.92
CA PRO A 192 7.64 1.23 -20.06
C PRO A 192 6.42 1.85 -20.75
N LEU A 193 6.50 2.07 -22.08
CA LEU A 193 5.38 2.62 -22.86
C LEU A 193 4.22 1.62 -22.94
N TYR A 194 4.49 0.36 -23.28
CA TYR A 194 3.46 -0.69 -23.34
C TYR A 194 2.85 -0.96 -21.97
N PHE A 195 3.69 -0.96 -20.94
CA PHE A 195 3.23 -1.13 -19.56
C PHE A 195 2.33 0.04 -19.12
N ALA A 196 2.69 1.27 -19.43
CA ALA A 196 1.88 2.45 -19.14
C ALA A 196 0.52 2.39 -19.87
N PHE A 197 0.49 1.93 -21.12
CA PHE A 197 -0.74 1.74 -21.87
C PHE A 197 -1.67 0.71 -21.21
N LEU A 198 -1.14 -0.45 -20.82
CA LEU A 198 -1.91 -1.49 -20.11
C LEU A 198 -2.40 -0.99 -18.74
N ALA A 199 -1.54 -0.28 -17.99
CA ALA A 199 -1.92 0.29 -16.71
C ALA A 199 -3.03 1.35 -16.87
N THR A 200 -3.01 2.14 -17.96
CA THR A 200 -4.08 3.10 -18.29
C THR A 200 -5.40 2.39 -18.59
N ALA A 201 -5.37 1.26 -19.30
CA ALA A 201 -6.55 0.45 -19.57
C ALA A 201 -7.17 -0.09 -18.26
N ILE A 202 -6.34 -0.58 -17.34
CA ILE A 202 -6.80 -1.03 -16.02
C ILE A 202 -7.36 0.15 -15.21
N GLY A 203 -6.69 1.30 -15.21
CA GLY A 203 -7.15 2.51 -14.53
C GLY A 203 -8.49 3.02 -15.06
N SER A 204 -8.69 3.01 -16.38
CA SER A 204 -9.95 3.39 -17.01
C SER A 204 -11.09 2.43 -16.64
N ALA A 205 -10.82 1.13 -16.53
CA ALA A 205 -11.81 0.15 -16.08
C ALA A 205 -12.27 0.42 -14.63
N PHE A 206 -11.36 0.79 -13.72
CA PHE A 206 -11.71 1.20 -12.35
C PHE A 206 -12.57 2.47 -12.35
N PHE A 207 -12.22 3.45 -13.17
CA PHE A 207 -12.98 4.69 -13.29
C PHE A 207 -14.41 4.44 -13.83
N LEU A 208 -14.53 3.63 -14.88
CA LEU A 208 -15.81 3.21 -15.45
C LEU A 208 -16.66 2.45 -14.44
N ASN A 209 -16.06 1.50 -13.71
CA ASN A 209 -16.76 0.77 -12.66
C ASN A 209 -17.29 1.70 -11.57
N SER A 210 -16.48 2.66 -11.11
CA SER A 210 -16.91 3.66 -10.12
C SER A 210 -18.08 4.49 -10.64
N ALA A 211 -18.05 4.94 -11.89
CA ALA A 211 -19.12 5.71 -12.51
C ALA A 211 -20.41 4.88 -12.70
N LEU A 212 -20.27 3.60 -13.05
CA LEU A 212 -21.39 2.67 -13.20
C LEU A 212 -22.07 2.38 -11.87
N VAL A 213 -21.31 2.10 -10.82
CA VAL A 213 -21.86 1.85 -9.48
C VAL A 213 -22.66 3.05 -8.97
N VAL A 214 -22.18 4.28 -9.21
CA VAL A 214 -22.91 5.49 -8.85
C VAL A 214 -24.20 5.65 -9.66
N ARG A 215 -24.17 5.32 -10.96
CA ARG A 215 -25.34 5.46 -11.85
C ARG A 215 -26.40 4.38 -11.66
N LEU A 216 -26.00 3.16 -11.35
CA LEU A 216 -26.90 2.02 -11.16
C LEU A 216 -27.54 1.99 -9.76
N GLY A 217 -27.32 3.04 -8.94
CA GLY A 217 -27.81 3.13 -7.57
C GLY A 217 -27.17 2.00 -6.78
N GLY A 218 -25.96 2.23 -6.28
CA GLY A 218 -25.25 1.18 -5.55
C GLY A 218 -26.18 0.52 -4.54
N TYR A 219 -26.36 -0.78 -4.69
CA TYR A 219 -27.04 -1.57 -3.66
C TYR A 219 -26.38 -1.20 -2.35
N ASP A 220 -27.16 -0.69 -1.41
CA ASP A 220 -26.66 -0.29 -0.12
C ASP A 220 -26.19 -1.59 0.58
N VAL A 221 -24.89 -1.84 0.47
CA VAL A 221 -24.23 -3.00 1.10
C VAL A 221 -24.57 -3.03 2.59
N ARG A 222 -24.95 -1.91 3.13
CA ARG A 222 -25.40 -1.73 4.51
C ARG A 222 -26.71 -2.46 4.80
N ASP A 223 -27.66 -2.44 3.88
CA ASP A 223 -28.96 -3.11 4.06
C ASP A 223 -28.79 -4.63 3.98
N TYR A 224 -27.93 -5.12 3.06
CA TYR A 224 -27.62 -6.56 2.96
C TYR A 224 -26.87 -7.11 4.18
N VAL A 225 -25.94 -6.35 4.75
CA VAL A 225 -25.17 -6.78 5.94
C VAL A 225 -26.04 -6.70 7.19
N LEU A 226 -26.93 -5.73 7.30
CA LEU A 226 -27.79 -5.58 8.47
C LEU A 226 -28.94 -6.59 8.50
N ASP A 227 -29.46 -7.01 7.35
CA ASP A 227 -30.48 -8.06 7.29
C ASP A 227 -29.92 -9.45 7.59
N ASP A 228 -28.66 -9.73 7.18
CA ASP A 228 -28.00 -11.03 7.46
C ASP A 228 -27.54 -11.14 8.95
N LEU A 229 -27.37 -10.02 9.65
CA LEU A 229 -27.03 -9.99 11.08
C LEU A 229 -28.27 -10.07 12.01
N ARG A 230 -29.49 -9.95 11.46
CA ARG A 230 -30.76 -10.05 12.18
C ARG A 230 -31.37 -11.46 12.14
N GLN A 231 -30.82 -12.36 11.31
CA GLN A 231 -31.16 -13.78 11.27
C GLN A 231 -30.12 -14.60 12.04
#